data_eb9f18c5c64f378cb072f995799a4ffc
#
_entry.id   eb9f18c5c64f378cb072f995799a4ffc
#
_cell.length_a   1.000
_cell.length_b   1.000
_cell.length_c   1.000
_cell.angle_alpha   90.00
_cell.angle_beta   90.00
_cell.angle_gamma   90.00
#
_symmetry.space_group_name_H-M   'P 1'
#
loop_
_entity.id
_entity.type
_entity.pdbx_description
1 polymer ?
#
loop_
_entity_poly.entity_id
_entity_poly.type
_entity_poly.pdbx_seq_one_letter_code
_entity_poly.pdbx_strand_id
1 'polypeptide(L)'
;VTANSAISQTISSSSSGDLTANAGNIGGAVTNAGDLILTGGTLSKSVSGAGLTTITGNTTNSAGINQGVKVNSGITLTNNAALGSASGSVTNAGTINSSADNIKGTVSNTGSLNLSGGTLSKAVSGSGKTTITGNTTNSGGINQGVTVNSGVTLTNNAALGSDSGTITNSGTINTSASNIKGAVTNNNTLNLSGGTLSKAVSGSGTTNITGAVTSNSAIS
;
A
#
# COMPACT_ATOMS: atom_id res chain seq x y z
N VAL A 1 19.73 -13.48 17.71
CA VAL A 1 20.80 -12.50 17.99
C VAL A 1 20.19 -11.11 18.13
N THR A 2 20.61 -10.35 19.14
CA THR A 2 20.20 -8.96 19.31
C THR A 2 21.41 -8.05 19.09
N ALA A 3 21.30 -7.10 18.17
CA ALA A 3 22.34 -6.12 17.87
C ALA A 3 22.02 -4.77 18.56
N ASN A 4 22.71 -4.51 19.66
CA ASN A 4 22.58 -3.26 20.43
C ASN A 4 23.55 -2.15 19.97
N SER A 5 24.41 -2.46 19.01
CA SER A 5 25.37 -1.53 18.41
C SER A 5 25.45 -1.75 16.89
N ALA A 6 26.14 -0.83 16.19
CA ALA A 6 26.25 -0.91 14.75
C ALA A 6 26.98 -2.20 14.28
N ILE A 7 26.39 -2.85 13.26
CA ILE A 7 27.00 -3.96 12.52
C ILE A 7 27.44 -3.39 11.16
N SER A 8 28.73 -3.17 10.99
CA SER A 8 29.27 -2.56 9.76
C SER A 8 29.46 -3.54 8.60
N GLN A 9 29.38 -4.82 8.86
CA GLN A 9 29.59 -5.88 7.86
C GLN A 9 28.26 -6.33 7.22
N THR A 10 28.37 -6.99 6.06
CA THR A 10 27.25 -7.71 5.47
C THR A 10 26.75 -8.81 6.42
N ILE A 11 25.43 -8.91 6.55
CA ILE A 11 24.78 -9.85 7.45
C ILE A 11 24.15 -10.97 6.61
N SER A 12 24.40 -12.21 6.96
CA SER A 12 23.70 -13.37 6.41
C SER A 12 23.08 -14.16 7.55
N SER A 13 21.75 -14.39 7.51
CA SER A 13 21.05 -15.24 8.47
C SER A 13 20.56 -16.52 7.80
N SER A 14 20.64 -17.64 8.53
CA SER A 14 20.02 -18.92 8.14
C SER A 14 18.49 -18.87 8.35
N SER A 15 17.79 -19.89 7.85
CA SER A 15 16.33 -20.00 8.01
C SER A 15 15.85 -20.12 9.47
N SER A 16 16.73 -20.55 10.38
CA SER A 16 16.49 -20.62 11.84
C SER A 16 17.15 -19.46 12.59
N GLY A 17 17.77 -18.51 11.89
CA GLY A 17 18.51 -17.40 12.48
C GLY A 17 17.66 -16.16 12.59
N ASP A 18 17.42 -15.65 13.81
CA ASP A 18 16.70 -14.42 14.05
C ASP A 18 17.68 -13.30 14.40
N LEU A 19 17.49 -12.14 13.78
CA LEU A 19 18.20 -10.91 14.09
C LEU A 19 17.22 -9.84 14.56
N THR A 20 17.43 -9.34 15.78
CA THR A 20 16.71 -8.17 16.28
C THR A 20 17.68 -6.99 16.33
N ALA A 21 17.34 -5.88 15.68
CA ALA A 21 18.19 -4.69 15.63
C ALA A 21 17.36 -3.41 15.47
N ASN A 22 17.90 -2.28 15.95
CA ASN A 22 17.49 -0.99 15.43
C ASN A 22 17.97 -0.88 13.97
N ALA A 23 17.12 -0.41 13.07
CA ALA A 23 17.46 -0.32 11.65
C ALA A 23 18.70 0.54 11.38
N GLY A 24 18.92 1.58 12.20
CA GLY A 24 20.11 2.42 12.14
C GLY A 24 21.41 1.70 12.51
N ASN A 25 21.34 0.57 13.21
CA ASN A 25 22.49 -0.26 13.56
C ASN A 25 22.91 -1.20 12.42
N ILE A 26 22.12 -1.30 11.36
CA ILE A 26 22.41 -2.16 10.20
C ILE A 26 23.28 -1.35 9.21
N GLY A 27 24.60 -1.51 9.30
CA GLY A 27 25.58 -0.80 8.47
C GLY A 27 26.00 -1.54 7.21
N GLY A 28 25.62 -2.84 7.06
CA GLY A 28 25.86 -3.67 5.88
C GLY A 28 24.57 -4.20 5.26
N ALA A 29 24.63 -4.65 4.00
CA ALA A 29 23.49 -5.32 3.37
C ALA A 29 23.11 -6.61 4.13
N VAL A 30 21.82 -6.96 4.14
CA VAL A 30 21.31 -8.14 4.83
C VAL A 30 20.77 -9.13 3.80
N THR A 31 21.28 -10.36 3.85
CA THR A 31 20.68 -11.53 3.20
C THR A 31 19.99 -12.35 4.28
N ASN A 32 18.67 -12.24 4.36
CA ASN A 32 17.89 -12.80 5.46
C ASN A 32 17.08 -14.01 4.99
N ALA A 33 17.33 -15.18 5.56
CA ALA A 33 16.51 -16.38 5.33
C ALA A 33 15.61 -16.72 6.53
N GLY A 34 15.88 -16.14 7.71
CA GLY A 34 15.06 -16.26 8.93
C GLY A 34 14.22 -15.02 9.21
N ASP A 35 14.11 -14.62 10.46
CA ASP A 35 13.38 -13.43 10.88
C ASP A 35 14.33 -12.26 11.17
N LEU A 36 14.08 -11.13 10.50
CA LEU A 36 14.69 -9.84 10.82
C LEU A 36 13.67 -8.97 11.55
N ILE A 37 13.93 -8.62 12.80
CA ILE A 37 13.06 -7.76 13.60
C ILE A 37 13.70 -6.38 13.71
N LEU A 38 13.03 -5.36 13.11
CA LEU A 38 13.46 -3.97 13.16
C LEU A 38 12.69 -3.23 14.24
N THR A 39 13.43 -2.76 15.25
CA THR A 39 12.86 -2.08 16.44
C THR A 39 12.73 -0.57 16.28
N GLY A 40 12.93 -0.05 15.07
CA GLY A 40 12.83 1.36 14.71
C GLY A 40 14.10 1.90 14.05
N GLY A 41 14.10 3.18 13.72
CA GLY A 41 15.25 3.86 13.11
C GLY A 41 15.22 3.85 11.59
N THR A 42 16.34 4.20 10.96
CA THR A 42 16.45 4.30 9.49
C THR A 42 17.25 3.15 8.92
N LEU A 43 16.61 2.36 8.07
CA LEU A 43 17.26 1.30 7.30
C LEU A 43 17.90 1.91 6.04
N SER A 44 19.22 2.03 6.05
CA SER A 44 20.02 2.59 4.95
C SER A 44 20.73 1.54 4.10
N LYS A 45 20.53 0.26 4.39
CA LYS A 45 21.08 -0.88 3.67
C LYS A 45 19.98 -1.85 3.25
N SER A 46 20.14 -2.43 2.06
CA SER A 46 19.14 -3.32 1.49
C SER A 46 18.99 -4.62 2.31
N VAL A 47 17.76 -5.08 2.38
CA VAL A 47 17.40 -6.40 2.93
C VAL A 47 16.85 -7.25 1.78
N SER A 48 17.34 -8.48 1.65
CA SER A 48 16.90 -9.44 0.65
C SER A 48 16.89 -10.85 1.23
N GLY A 49 16.38 -11.81 0.49
CA GLY A 49 16.34 -13.22 0.88
C GLY A 49 14.92 -13.78 0.92
N ALA A 50 14.78 -14.99 1.45
CA ALA A 50 13.51 -15.70 1.53
C ALA A 50 12.79 -15.53 2.89
N GLY A 51 13.40 -14.82 3.83
CA GLY A 51 12.89 -14.63 5.19
C GLY A 51 11.81 -13.56 5.31
N LEU A 52 11.52 -13.18 6.55
CA LEU A 52 10.55 -12.15 6.90
C LEU A 52 11.24 -10.96 7.59
N THR A 53 10.85 -9.74 7.23
CA THR A 53 11.19 -8.55 8.01
C THR A 53 9.96 -8.11 8.81
N THR A 54 10.05 -8.12 10.13
CA THR A 54 9.01 -7.64 11.04
C THR A 54 9.38 -6.27 11.60
N ILE A 55 8.53 -5.28 11.36
CA ILE A 55 8.70 -3.89 11.83
C ILE A 55 7.93 -3.75 13.15
N THR A 56 8.66 -3.59 14.25
CA THR A 56 8.11 -3.48 15.62
C THR A 56 8.30 -2.12 16.25
N GLY A 57 9.05 -1.21 15.61
CA GLY A 57 9.18 0.20 15.97
C GLY A 57 9.15 1.08 14.72
N ASN A 58 8.82 2.36 14.90
CA ASN A 58 8.72 3.30 13.78
C ASN A 58 10.01 3.31 12.96
N THR A 59 9.91 2.94 11.69
CA THR A 59 11.07 2.69 10.82
C THR A 59 10.94 3.50 9.53
N THR A 60 12.08 4.02 9.07
CA THR A 60 12.21 4.59 7.71
C THR A 60 13.00 3.60 6.86
N ASN A 61 12.39 3.07 5.79
CA ASN A 61 13.06 2.25 4.79
C ASN A 61 13.61 3.13 3.67
N SER A 62 14.93 3.30 3.59
CA SER A 62 15.58 4.14 2.57
C SER A 62 16.38 3.32 1.54
N ALA A 63 16.50 2.00 1.70
CA ALA A 63 17.37 1.19 0.84
C ALA A 63 16.69 -0.03 0.19
N GLY A 64 15.51 -0.38 0.67
CA GLY A 64 14.70 -1.48 0.13
C GLY A 64 14.69 -2.72 1.00
N ILE A 65 13.48 -3.29 1.16
CA ILE A 65 13.22 -4.57 1.80
C ILE A 65 12.59 -5.47 0.74
N ASN A 66 13.41 -6.31 0.09
CA ASN A 66 13.02 -7.12 -1.07
C ASN A 66 12.67 -8.56 -0.66
N GLN A 67 11.83 -8.71 0.35
CA GLN A 67 11.34 -9.98 0.89
C GLN A 67 9.97 -9.78 1.53
N GLY A 68 9.44 -10.79 2.24
CA GLY A 68 8.22 -10.63 3.03
C GLY A 68 8.38 -9.53 4.10
N VAL A 69 7.32 -8.72 4.30
CA VAL A 69 7.33 -7.64 5.31
C VAL A 69 6.07 -7.72 6.15
N LYS A 70 6.24 -7.54 7.47
CA LYS A 70 5.14 -7.40 8.41
C LYS A 70 5.30 -6.10 9.20
N VAL A 71 4.30 -5.23 9.16
CA VAL A 71 4.24 -4.01 9.99
C VAL A 71 3.23 -4.24 11.11
N ASN A 72 3.68 -4.16 12.35
CA ASN A 72 2.83 -4.41 13.51
C ASN A 72 1.87 -3.23 13.77
N SER A 73 0.78 -3.53 14.48
CA SER A 73 -0.22 -2.54 14.88
C SER A 73 0.42 -1.41 15.71
N GLY A 74 -0.04 -0.16 15.49
CA GLY A 74 0.49 1.02 16.15
C GLY A 74 1.84 1.52 15.63
N ILE A 75 2.45 0.82 14.67
CA ILE A 75 3.78 1.15 14.12
C ILE A 75 3.63 1.85 12.77
N THR A 76 4.48 2.84 12.52
CA THR A 76 4.57 3.53 11.24
C THR A 76 5.85 3.13 10.48
N LEU A 77 5.66 2.65 9.26
CA LEU A 77 6.73 2.47 8.28
C LEU A 77 6.68 3.62 7.25
N THR A 78 7.69 4.46 7.24
CA THR A 78 7.92 5.43 6.16
C THR A 78 8.77 4.75 5.10
N ASN A 79 8.18 4.51 3.92
CA ASN A 79 8.81 3.70 2.90
C ASN A 79 9.22 4.53 1.69
N ASN A 80 10.52 4.76 1.54
CA ASN A 80 11.12 5.55 0.45
C ASN A 80 11.83 4.68 -0.61
N ALA A 81 11.77 3.35 -0.47
CA ALA A 81 12.43 2.40 -1.37
C ALA A 81 11.56 1.16 -1.59
N ALA A 82 12.03 0.17 -2.34
CA ALA A 82 11.29 -1.06 -2.62
C ALA A 82 10.77 -1.73 -1.33
N LEU A 83 9.51 -2.16 -1.31
CA LEU A 83 8.86 -2.84 -0.19
C LEU A 83 8.15 -4.10 -0.67
N GLY A 84 8.55 -5.24 -0.14
CA GLY A 84 8.10 -6.53 -0.61
C GLY A 84 8.86 -7.00 -1.85
N SER A 85 8.48 -8.14 -2.38
CA SER A 85 9.03 -8.70 -3.61
C SER A 85 7.93 -9.42 -4.39
N ALA A 86 8.25 -9.93 -5.58
CA ALA A 86 7.28 -10.69 -6.38
C ALA A 86 6.77 -11.95 -5.64
N SER A 87 7.62 -12.56 -4.80
CA SER A 87 7.31 -13.74 -3.98
C SER A 87 7.05 -13.41 -2.50
N GLY A 88 7.35 -12.17 -2.06
CA GLY A 88 7.22 -11.73 -0.67
C GLY A 88 6.09 -10.71 -0.49
N SER A 89 5.04 -11.09 0.23
CA SER A 89 3.91 -10.22 0.55
C SER A 89 4.24 -9.19 1.62
N VAL A 90 3.45 -8.11 1.65
CA VAL A 90 3.45 -7.11 2.72
C VAL A 90 2.18 -7.29 3.56
N THR A 91 2.35 -7.58 4.84
CA THR A 91 1.25 -7.65 5.82
C THR A 91 1.30 -6.39 6.67
N ASN A 92 0.27 -5.55 6.58
CA ASN A 92 0.21 -4.29 7.32
C ASN A 92 -0.93 -4.27 8.33
N ALA A 93 -0.59 -4.21 9.62
CA ALA A 93 -1.53 -3.93 10.69
C ALA A 93 -1.34 -2.51 11.29
N GLY A 94 -0.26 -1.84 10.92
CA GLY A 94 0.07 -0.47 11.34
C GLY A 94 -0.24 0.57 10.26
N THR A 95 0.69 1.48 10.07
CA THR A 95 0.62 2.50 9.01
C THR A 95 1.82 2.36 8.07
N ILE A 96 1.56 2.32 6.77
CA ILE A 96 2.59 2.44 5.74
C ILE A 96 2.38 3.74 4.97
N ASN A 97 3.41 4.59 4.93
CA ASN A 97 3.48 5.77 4.07
C ASN A 97 4.47 5.47 2.94
N SER A 98 4.00 5.43 1.68
CA SER A 98 4.84 5.01 0.54
C SER A 98 4.41 5.68 -0.75
N SER A 99 5.35 5.86 -1.69
CA SER A 99 4.97 5.95 -3.10
C SER A 99 4.41 4.60 -3.56
N ALA A 100 3.41 4.62 -4.43
CA ALA A 100 2.82 3.41 -5.02
C ALA A 100 3.85 2.60 -5.82
N ASP A 101 4.79 3.28 -6.49
CA ASP A 101 5.88 2.65 -7.24
C ASP A 101 6.77 1.76 -6.37
N ASN A 102 6.88 2.08 -5.09
CA ASN A 102 7.73 1.35 -4.16
C ASN A 102 7.09 0.04 -3.64
N ILE A 103 5.80 -0.15 -3.82
CA ILE A 103 5.12 -1.39 -3.43
C ILE A 103 5.41 -2.48 -4.46
N LYS A 104 6.25 -3.45 -4.10
CA LYS A 104 6.73 -4.51 -4.99
C LYS A 104 6.11 -5.89 -4.70
N GLY A 105 5.48 -6.05 -3.55
CA GLY A 105 4.71 -7.24 -3.16
C GLY A 105 3.21 -6.95 -3.06
N THR A 106 2.38 -8.00 -3.10
CA THR A 106 0.96 -7.88 -2.75
C THR A 106 0.81 -7.41 -1.31
N VAL A 107 -0.21 -6.61 -1.02
CA VAL A 107 -0.43 -6.04 0.32
C VAL A 107 -1.70 -6.62 0.93
N SER A 108 -1.55 -7.25 2.10
CA SER A 108 -2.66 -7.57 3.00
C SER A 108 -2.71 -6.47 4.08
N ASN A 109 -3.67 -5.57 3.98
CA ASN A 109 -3.75 -4.38 4.82
C ASN A 109 -4.96 -4.43 5.76
N THR A 110 -4.71 -4.50 7.05
CA THR A 110 -5.73 -4.33 8.10
C THR A 110 -5.59 -2.98 8.84
N GLY A 111 -4.52 -2.25 8.56
CA GLY A 111 -4.25 -0.91 9.09
C GLY A 111 -4.45 0.19 8.05
N SER A 112 -3.51 1.10 7.95
CA SER A 112 -3.54 2.25 7.02
C SER A 112 -2.43 2.13 5.98
N LEU A 113 -2.78 2.32 4.70
CA LEU A 113 -1.83 2.44 3.60
C LEU A 113 -2.03 3.82 2.95
N ASN A 114 -1.02 4.68 3.03
CA ASN A 114 -1.04 6.02 2.43
C ASN A 114 -0.12 6.03 1.21
N LEU A 115 -0.70 6.30 0.03
CA LEU A 115 0.02 6.32 -1.24
C LEU A 115 0.23 7.76 -1.72
N SER A 116 1.48 8.20 -1.77
CA SER A 116 1.86 9.58 -2.10
C SER A 116 2.05 9.85 -3.59
N GLY A 117 1.63 8.91 -4.45
CA GLY A 117 1.69 9.03 -5.91
C GLY A 117 2.38 7.84 -6.56
N GLY A 118 2.50 7.88 -7.90
CA GLY A 118 3.12 6.81 -8.69
C GLY A 118 2.15 5.73 -9.13
N THR A 119 2.66 4.56 -9.54
CA THR A 119 1.87 3.45 -10.08
C THR A 119 1.84 2.27 -9.13
N LEU A 120 0.64 1.94 -8.63
CA LEU A 120 0.40 0.73 -7.86
C LEU A 120 0.16 -0.45 -8.82
N SER A 121 1.15 -1.32 -8.98
CA SER A 121 1.07 -2.50 -9.85
C SER A 121 0.73 -3.79 -9.10
N LYS A 122 0.65 -3.75 -7.78
CA LYS A 122 0.36 -4.90 -6.93
C LYS A 122 -0.98 -4.75 -6.23
N ALA A 123 -1.67 -5.88 -6.05
CA ALA A 123 -2.97 -5.89 -5.39
C ALA A 123 -2.85 -5.49 -3.90
N VAL A 124 -3.82 -4.71 -3.45
CA VAL A 124 -4.05 -4.39 -2.04
C VAL A 124 -5.39 -4.96 -1.63
N SER A 125 -5.43 -5.70 -0.52
CA SER A 125 -6.64 -6.31 0.03
C SER A 125 -6.64 -6.24 1.56
N GLY A 126 -7.76 -6.58 2.18
CA GLY A 126 -7.93 -6.62 3.63
C GLY A 126 -9.03 -5.69 4.12
N SER A 127 -9.18 -5.60 5.43
CA SER A 127 -10.22 -4.78 6.07
C SER A 127 -9.79 -3.34 6.41
N GLY A 128 -8.52 -3.00 6.10
CA GLY A 128 -7.97 -1.68 6.36
C GLY A 128 -8.41 -0.63 5.35
N LYS A 129 -7.66 0.46 5.29
CA LYS A 129 -7.96 1.61 4.42
C LYS A 129 -6.75 2.00 3.59
N THR A 130 -6.98 2.32 2.31
CA THR A 130 -5.99 2.99 1.45
C THR A 130 -6.37 4.46 1.26
N THR A 131 -5.44 5.36 1.54
CA THR A 131 -5.59 6.80 1.29
C THR A 131 -4.66 7.21 0.16
N ILE A 132 -5.21 7.82 -0.87
CA ILE A 132 -4.46 8.37 -2.00
C ILE A 132 -4.17 9.84 -1.69
N THR A 133 -2.91 10.13 -1.40
CA THR A 133 -2.43 11.46 -0.97
C THR A 133 -1.62 12.19 -2.04
N GLY A 134 -1.32 11.53 -3.17
CA GLY A 134 -0.71 12.10 -4.36
C GLY A 134 -1.22 11.42 -5.61
N ASN A 135 -1.03 12.02 -6.79
CA ASN A 135 -1.54 11.49 -8.05
C ASN A 135 -1.05 10.06 -8.29
N THR A 136 -1.98 9.13 -8.34
CA THR A 136 -1.70 7.69 -8.36
C THR A 136 -2.41 7.00 -9.53
N THR A 137 -1.72 6.07 -10.17
CA THR A 137 -2.30 5.12 -11.11
C THR A 137 -2.48 3.77 -10.42
N ASN A 138 -3.70 3.28 -10.30
CA ASN A 138 -3.99 1.94 -9.76
C ASN A 138 -4.12 0.95 -10.92
N SER A 139 -3.17 0.05 -11.06
CA SER A 139 -3.17 -1.06 -12.03
C SER A 139 -3.20 -2.43 -11.36
N GLY A 140 -2.99 -2.50 -10.04
CA GLY A 140 -2.95 -3.76 -9.28
C GLY A 140 -4.27 -4.14 -8.61
N GLY A 141 -5.14 -3.17 -8.40
CA GLY A 141 -6.40 -3.33 -7.69
C GLY A 141 -6.29 -2.99 -6.20
N ILE A 142 -7.29 -2.26 -5.69
CA ILE A 142 -7.43 -1.93 -4.27
C ILE A 142 -8.79 -2.45 -3.81
N ASN A 143 -8.80 -3.63 -3.18
CA ASN A 143 -10.00 -4.36 -2.77
C ASN A 143 -10.31 -4.11 -1.29
N GLN A 144 -10.45 -2.85 -0.90
CA GLN A 144 -10.77 -2.41 0.46
C GLN A 144 -11.31 -0.97 0.43
N GLY A 145 -11.56 -0.35 1.59
CA GLY A 145 -11.95 1.06 1.67
C GLY A 145 -10.88 1.98 1.08
N VAL A 146 -11.31 2.98 0.29
CA VAL A 146 -10.41 3.94 -0.38
C VAL A 146 -10.85 5.36 -0.06
N THR A 147 -9.88 6.24 0.20
CA THR A 147 -10.09 7.68 0.24
C THR A 147 -9.17 8.36 -0.78
N VAL A 148 -9.71 9.19 -1.64
CA VAL A 148 -8.94 10.07 -2.52
C VAL A 148 -9.01 11.49 -1.96
N ASN A 149 -7.87 12.04 -1.58
CA ASN A 149 -7.78 13.37 -0.97
C ASN A 149 -8.10 14.49 -1.98
N SER A 150 -8.47 15.66 -1.45
CA SER A 150 -8.68 16.87 -2.26
C SER A 150 -7.42 17.25 -3.03
N GLY A 151 -7.59 17.71 -4.27
CA GLY A 151 -6.51 18.10 -5.18
C GLY A 151 -5.72 16.92 -5.79
N VAL A 152 -6.11 15.69 -5.49
CA VAL A 152 -5.42 14.48 -5.96
C VAL A 152 -6.21 13.80 -7.07
N THR A 153 -5.51 13.26 -8.06
CA THR A 153 -6.11 12.46 -9.13
C THR A 153 -5.72 10.97 -8.97
N LEU A 154 -6.75 10.11 -8.91
CA LEU A 154 -6.61 8.66 -9.02
C LEU A 154 -7.02 8.23 -10.44
N THR A 155 -6.05 7.74 -11.23
CA THR A 155 -6.33 7.02 -12.48
C THR A 155 -6.47 5.55 -12.16
N ASN A 156 -7.68 5.01 -12.29
CA ASN A 156 -7.98 3.67 -11.85
C ASN A 156 -8.25 2.72 -13.02
N ASN A 157 -7.32 1.79 -13.25
CA ASN A 157 -7.36 0.79 -14.32
C ASN A 157 -7.71 -0.62 -13.83
N ALA A 158 -7.96 -0.80 -12.53
CA ALA A 158 -8.22 -2.09 -11.90
C ALA A 158 -9.37 -1.98 -10.89
N ALA A 159 -9.68 -3.06 -10.17
CA ALA A 159 -10.71 -3.05 -9.13
C ALA A 159 -10.46 -1.96 -8.09
N LEU A 160 -11.50 -1.22 -7.70
CA LEU A 160 -11.47 -0.15 -6.70
C LEU A 160 -12.62 -0.31 -5.71
N GLY A 161 -12.26 -0.41 -4.44
CA GLY A 161 -13.23 -0.67 -3.38
C GLY A 161 -13.55 -2.16 -3.21
N SER A 162 -14.42 -2.47 -2.31
CA SER A 162 -14.95 -3.82 -2.06
C SER A 162 -16.39 -3.72 -1.56
N ASP A 163 -17.11 -4.84 -1.45
CA ASP A 163 -18.49 -4.84 -0.95
C ASP A 163 -18.62 -4.29 0.47
N SER A 164 -17.59 -4.49 1.30
CA SER A 164 -17.51 -3.98 2.68
C SER A 164 -16.74 -2.66 2.81
N GLY A 165 -16.10 -2.18 1.72
CA GLY A 165 -15.23 -1.00 1.75
C GLY A 165 -15.75 0.12 0.86
N THR A 166 -16.09 1.27 1.46
CA THR A 166 -16.53 2.47 0.73
C THR A 166 -15.39 3.18 0.04
N ILE A 167 -15.71 3.86 -1.07
CA ILE A 167 -14.82 4.78 -1.76
C ILE A 167 -15.27 6.20 -1.42
N THR A 168 -14.43 6.98 -0.76
CA THR A 168 -14.66 8.39 -0.47
C THR A 168 -13.79 9.22 -1.41
N ASN A 169 -14.43 9.99 -2.30
CA ASN A 169 -13.73 10.82 -3.27
C ASN A 169 -13.86 12.31 -2.93
N SER A 170 -12.77 12.93 -2.52
CA SER A 170 -12.66 14.40 -2.39
C SER A 170 -11.73 15.01 -3.45
N GLY A 171 -11.15 14.19 -4.32
CA GLY A 171 -10.31 14.58 -5.45
C GLY A 171 -10.95 14.26 -6.79
N THR A 172 -10.17 13.76 -7.72
CA THR A 172 -10.64 13.28 -9.03
C THR A 172 -10.40 11.79 -9.16
N ILE A 173 -11.40 11.02 -9.54
CA ILE A 173 -11.26 9.61 -9.93
C ILE A 173 -11.59 9.48 -11.41
N ASN A 174 -10.64 8.93 -12.20
CA ASN A 174 -10.85 8.53 -13.59
C ASN A 174 -10.88 7.01 -13.65
N THR A 175 -12.00 6.42 -14.07
CA THR A 175 -12.16 4.96 -14.05
C THR A 175 -13.20 4.46 -15.03
N SER A 176 -13.13 3.18 -15.41
CA SER A 176 -14.28 2.47 -15.96
C SER A 176 -15.30 2.20 -14.84
N ALA A 177 -16.60 2.33 -15.14
CA ALA A 177 -17.67 1.99 -14.20
C ALA A 177 -17.58 0.55 -13.69
N SER A 178 -17.14 -0.38 -14.55
CA SER A 178 -16.95 -1.80 -14.19
C SER A 178 -15.86 -2.04 -13.15
N ASN A 179 -14.94 -1.09 -12.96
CA ASN A 179 -13.88 -1.20 -11.96
C ASN A 179 -14.34 -0.79 -10.55
N ILE A 180 -15.46 -0.10 -10.41
CA ILE A 180 -16.03 0.29 -9.12
C ILE A 180 -16.62 -0.95 -8.44
N LYS A 181 -16.02 -1.38 -7.32
CA LYS A 181 -16.41 -2.57 -6.56
C LYS A 181 -16.99 -2.25 -5.17
N GLY A 182 -16.92 -0.99 -4.74
CA GLY A 182 -17.51 -0.49 -3.50
C GLY A 182 -18.45 0.69 -3.75
N ALA A 183 -19.37 0.95 -2.82
CA ALA A 183 -20.19 2.16 -2.87
C ALA A 183 -19.30 3.42 -2.86
N VAL A 184 -19.68 4.44 -3.62
CA VAL A 184 -18.92 5.68 -3.76
C VAL A 184 -19.67 6.83 -3.09
N THR A 185 -18.96 7.55 -2.20
CA THR A 185 -19.33 8.88 -1.77
C THR A 185 -18.48 9.88 -2.54
N ASN A 186 -19.06 10.50 -3.56
CA ASN A 186 -18.37 11.45 -4.43
C ASN A 186 -18.61 12.89 -3.98
N ASN A 187 -17.57 13.53 -3.43
CA ASN A 187 -17.65 14.93 -2.99
C ASN A 187 -16.92 15.90 -3.95
N ASN A 188 -16.36 15.38 -5.07
CA ASN A 188 -15.70 16.22 -6.07
C ASN A 188 -15.94 15.64 -7.48
N THR A 189 -14.96 15.10 -8.16
CA THR A 189 -15.09 14.68 -9.56
C THR A 189 -14.92 13.17 -9.73
N LEU A 190 -15.93 12.52 -10.31
CA LEU A 190 -15.87 11.13 -10.73
C LEU A 190 -16.11 11.04 -12.24
N ASN A 191 -15.13 10.59 -13.01
CA ASN A 191 -15.22 10.40 -14.45
C ASN A 191 -15.35 8.91 -14.76
N LEU A 192 -16.47 8.51 -15.38
CA LEU A 192 -16.79 7.14 -15.76
C LEU A 192 -16.66 6.97 -17.27
N SER A 193 -15.67 6.21 -17.73
CA SER A 193 -15.34 6.05 -19.15
C SER A 193 -16.09 4.94 -19.87
N GLY A 194 -17.02 4.27 -19.20
CA GLY A 194 -17.84 3.21 -19.79
C GLY A 194 -17.94 1.97 -18.89
N GLY A 195 -18.70 0.96 -19.36
CA GLY A 195 -18.89 -0.30 -18.63
C GLY A 195 -20.13 -0.29 -17.73
N THR A 196 -20.24 -1.27 -16.82
CA THR A 196 -21.41 -1.44 -15.95
C THR A 196 -21.11 -0.97 -14.54
N LEU A 197 -21.87 0.02 -14.06
CA LEU A 197 -21.86 0.49 -12.68
C LEU A 197 -22.84 -0.37 -11.85
N SER A 198 -22.30 -1.20 -10.96
CA SER A 198 -23.10 -2.08 -10.10
C SER A 198 -23.14 -1.60 -8.65
N LYS A 199 -22.53 -0.46 -8.33
CA LYS A 199 -22.48 0.12 -6.98
C LYS A 199 -23.03 1.53 -6.98
N ALA A 200 -23.72 1.89 -5.91
CA ALA A 200 -24.30 3.23 -5.77
C ALA A 200 -23.21 4.31 -5.73
N VAL A 201 -23.49 5.42 -6.35
CA VAL A 201 -22.72 6.66 -6.26
C VAL A 201 -23.61 7.72 -5.62
N SER A 202 -23.14 8.33 -4.56
CA SER A 202 -23.84 9.41 -3.83
C SER A 202 -22.86 10.53 -3.49
N GLY A 203 -23.38 11.65 -3.01
CA GLY A 203 -22.56 12.79 -2.56
C GLY A 203 -22.82 14.06 -3.36
N SER A 204 -22.14 15.14 -3.00
CA SER A 204 -22.35 16.48 -3.58
C SER A 204 -21.47 16.79 -4.79
N GLY A 205 -20.63 15.85 -5.20
CA GLY A 205 -19.70 16.04 -6.31
C GLY A 205 -20.35 15.85 -7.68
N THR A 206 -19.54 16.00 -8.72
CA THR A 206 -19.97 15.81 -10.11
C THR A 206 -19.56 14.41 -10.60
N THR A 207 -20.51 13.66 -11.16
CA THR A 207 -20.24 12.41 -11.87
C THR A 207 -20.39 12.65 -13.37
N ASN A 208 -19.28 12.57 -14.09
CA ASN A 208 -19.22 12.74 -15.55
C ASN A 208 -19.25 11.37 -16.24
N ILE A 209 -20.17 11.17 -17.13
CA ILE A 209 -20.24 9.99 -17.99
C ILE A 209 -19.55 10.34 -19.31
N THR A 210 -18.37 9.76 -19.56
CA THR A 210 -17.54 10.07 -20.73
C THR A 210 -17.54 8.97 -21.78
N GLY A 211 -18.28 7.87 -21.53
CA GLY A 211 -18.45 6.75 -22.45
C GLY A 211 -19.75 6.02 -22.20
N ALA A 212 -20.00 4.90 -22.88
CA ALA A 212 -21.21 4.11 -22.69
C ALA A 212 -21.21 3.42 -21.31
N VAL A 213 -22.01 3.94 -20.37
CA VAL A 213 -22.19 3.40 -19.03
C VAL A 213 -23.60 2.82 -18.87
N THR A 214 -23.68 1.57 -18.44
CA THR A 214 -24.93 0.97 -17.96
C THR A 214 -24.94 1.06 -16.44
N SER A 215 -25.94 1.71 -15.87
CA SER A 215 -26.04 1.80 -14.40
C SER A 215 -27.13 0.87 -13.88
N ASN A 216 -26.73 -0.09 -13.04
CA ASN A 216 -27.66 -0.97 -12.31
C ASN A 216 -27.86 -0.50 -10.86
N SER A 217 -27.36 0.68 -10.50
CA SER A 217 -27.44 1.26 -9.17
C SER A 217 -27.70 2.75 -9.25
N ALA A 218 -28.16 3.38 -8.16
CA ALA A 218 -28.45 4.80 -8.10
C ALA A 218 -27.18 5.65 -8.26
N ILE A 219 -27.32 6.77 -8.95
CA ILE A 219 -26.40 7.91 -8.97
C ILE A 219 -27.22 9.09 -8.45
N SER A 220 -26.88 9.61 -7.24
CA SER A 220 -27.66 10.67 -6.55
C SER A 220 -26.77 11.77 -5.99
#